data_7a7d89b40fe6145137720d8518ab32a0
#
_entry.id   7a7d89b40fe6145137720d8518ab32a0
#
_cell.length_a   1.000
_cell.length_b   1.000
_cell.length_c   1.000
_cell.angle_alpha   90.00
_cell.angle_beta   90.00
_cell.angle_gamma   90.00
#
_symmetry.space_group_name_H-M   'P 1'
#
loop_
_entity.id
_entity.type
_entity.pdbx_description
1 polymer ?
#
loop_
_entity_poly.entity_id
_entity_poly.type
_entity_poly.pdbx_seq_one_letter_code
_entity_poly.pdbx_strand_id
1 'polypeptide(L)'
;NTDEIDTSQFDIETLDMIIPMDSSLLAGREDDGETTILCLGNNPFSDDRGSTGLAAQIASKTNSTVYDCGFPDSSAACKYPIYNPEYTKDHFNLFYVVECFRNNEFTAISSIANDEADPRYAETVEVMKTVDMNKVDIIIIMYDSTDYNMGTPSDNPDNPNDVTAFTGGLRTTIENIKSTWPYIRIFVMSPTYARYMDENGDLHNGTTTDMGNGTLNHYLVKESDVAMDCGVSFIDNYFGTI
;
A
#
# COMPACT_ATOMS: atom_id res chain seq x y z
N ASN A 1 19.05 32.10 -1.12
CA ASN A 1 17.79 32.48 -0.51
C ASN A 1 16.84 31.30 -0.67
N THR A 2 16.76 30.49 0.34
CA THR A 2 15.64 29.58 0.52
C THR A 2 14.54 30.43 1.13
N ASP A 3 13.61 30.91 0.30
CA ASP A 3 12.39 31.48 0.81
C ASP A 3 11.62 30.35 1.51
N GLU A 4 11.71 30.31 2.85
CA GLU A 4 10.82 29.50 3.66
C GLU A 4 9.39 29.95 3.35
N ILE A 5 8.60 29.05 2.76
CA ILE A 5 7.18 29.28 2.58
C ILE A 5 6.58 29.33 3.99
N ASP A 6 6.01 30.48 4.36
CA ASP A 6 5.26 30.60 5.61
C ASP A 6 3.99 29.76 5.50
N THR A 7 4.04 28.53 6.03
CA THR A 7 2.92 27.60 6.05
C THR A 7 1.87 27.93 7.12
N SER A 8 2.12 28.92 7.98
CA SER A 8 1.19 29.32 9.06
C SER A 8 -0.13 29.89 8.56
N GLN A 9 -0.22 30.21 7.26
CA GLN A 9 -1.46 30.73 6.62
C GLN A 9 -2.31 29.64 5.97
N PHE A 10 -1.84 28.40 5.92
CA PHE A 10 -2.56 27.27 5.37
C PHE A 10 -2.94 26.34 6.53
N ASP A 11 -4.18 26.45 6.97
CA ASP A 11 -4.80 25.46 7.86
C ASP A 11 -5.11 24.22 7.01
N ILE A 12 -4.07 23.42 6.71
CA ILE A 12 -4.22 22.21 5.91
C ILE A 12 -4.71 21.14 6.87
N GLU A 13 -5.99 20.84 6.84
CA GLU A 13 -6.55 19.68 7.52
C GLU A 13 -6.08 18.43 6.79
N THR A 14 -5.32 17.58 7.48
CA THR A 14 -4.99 16.23 7.00
C THR A 14 -6.15 15.28 7.27
N LEU A 15 -6.25 14.20 6.48
CA LEU A 15 -7.22 13.12 6.70
C LEU A 15 -6.70 12.05 7.68
N ASP A 16 -5.66 12.37 8.47
CA ASP A 16 -5.08 11.43 9.43
C ASP A 16 -6.12 10.87 10.38
N MET A 17 -6.13 9.55 10.50
CA MET A 17 -7.01 8.83 11.40
C MET A 17 -6.25 7.70 12.09
N ILE A 18 -6.00 7.85 13.39
CA ILE A 18 -5.31 6.83 14.19
C ILE A 18 -6.32 6.09 15.06
N ILE A 19 -6.61 4.85 14.71
CA ILE A 19 -7.56 3.99 15.42
C ILE A 19 -6.79 3.11 16.40
N PRO A 20 -7.10 3.18 17.71
CA PRO A 20 -6.57 2.24 18.70
C PRO A 20 -7.05 0.81 18.41
N MET A 21 -6.16 -0.16 18.58
CA MET A 21 -6.56 -1.57 18.51
C MET A 21 -7.35 -1.98 19.74
N ASP A 22 -8.40 -2.75 19.55
CA ASP A 22 -9.15 -3.38 20.66
C ASP A 22 -8.24 -4.43 21.33
N SER A 23 -8.00 -4.26 22.62
CA SER A 23 -7.16 -5.17 23.40
C SER A 23 -7.68 -6.60 23.43
N SER A 24 -8.97 -6.83 23.20
CA SER A 24 -9.53 -8.17 23.11
C SER A 24 -9.02 -8.96 21.90
N LEU A 25 -8.61 -8.28 20.84
CA LEU A 25 -8.02 -8.90 19.64
C LEU A 25 -6.60 -9.43 19.90
N LEU A 26 -5.94 -8.92 20.94
CA LEU A 26 -4.62 -9.40 21.39
C LEU A 26 -4.71 -10.59 22.35
N ALA A 27 -5.93 -10.95 22.81
CA ALA A 27 -6.13 -12.04 23.75
C ALA A 27 -5.69 -13.37 23.14
N GLY A 28 -4.73 -14.02 23.81
CA GLY A 28 -4.19 -15.32 23.36
C GLY A 28 -3.01 -15.24 22.41
N ARG A 29 -2.57 -14.02 22.02
CA ARG A 29 -1.29 -13.82 21.35
C ARG A 29 -0.20 -13.62 22.40
N GLU A 30 0.91 -14.35 22.26
CA GLU A 30 2.11 -14.16 23.07
C GLU A 30 2.91 -12.98 22.50
N ASP A 31 3.13 -11.97 23.35
CA ASP A 31 3.97 -10.81 23.01
C ASP A 31 5.44 -11.23 23.18
N ASP A 32 6.21 -11.18 22.08
CA ASP A 32 7.64 -11.51 22.11
C ASP A 32 8.53 -10.33 22.54
N GLY A 33 7.93 -9.18 22.84
CA GLY A 33 8.62 -7.97 23.29
C GLY A 33 9.34 -7.19 22.17
N GLU A 34 9.14 -7.60 20.92
CA GLU A 34 9.68 -6.93 19.73
C GLU A 34 8.53 -6.41 18.87
N THR A 35 8.78 -5.34 18.12
CA THR A 35 7.81 -4.84 17.15
C THR A 35 8.23 -5.26 15.75
N THR A 36 7.36 -6.01 15.07
CA THR A 36 7.57 -6.47 13.70
C THR A 36 6.56 -5.82 12.75
N ILE A 37 7.07 -5.19 11.70
CA ILE A 37 6.28 -4.44 10.71
C ILE A 37 6.46 -5.08 9.34
N LEU A 38 5.34 -5.33 8.65
CA LEU A 38 5.31 -5.74 7.26
C LEU A 38 4.85 -4.55 6.40
N CYS A 39 5.70 -4.12 5.47
CA CYS A 39 5.39 -3.07 4.51
C CYS A 39 4.92 -3.70 3.19
N LEU A 40 3.71 -3.39 2.77
CA LEU A 40 3.12 -3.77 1.49
C LEU A 40 2.89 -2.52 0.65
N GLY A 41 3.28 -2.54 -0.63
CA GLY A 41 3.11 -1.38 -1.48
C GLY A 41 3.90 -1.46 -2.78
N ASN A 42 4.17 -0.29 -3.34
CA ASN A 42 4.92 -0.19 -4.59
C ASN A 42 6.15 0.73 -4.45
N ASN A 43 6.32 1.67 -5.36
CA ASN A 43 7.52 2.51 -5.50
C ASN A 43 8.02 3.18 -4.21
N PRO A 44 7.19 3.69 -3.29
CA PRO A 44 7.67 4.23 -2.01
C PRO A 44 8.52 3.26 -1.20
N PHE A 45 8.26 1.97 -1.31
CA PHE A 45 9.05 0.93 -0.67
C PHE A 45 10.11 0.33 -1.59
N SER A 46 9.78 0.11 -2.87
CA SER A 46 10.65 -0.65 -3.78
C SER A 46 11.79 0.15 -4.42
N ASP A 47 11.69 1.49 -4.52
CA ASP A 47 12.65 2.31 -5.26
C ASP A 47 13.96 2.55 -4.51
N ASP A 48 13.90 2.68 -3.19
CA ASP A 48 15.08 2.75 -2.34
C ASP A 48 15.00 1.73 -1.21
N ARG A 49 15.79 0.68 -1.30
CA ARG A 49 15.92 -0.38 -0.29
C ARG A 49 17.17 -0.22 0.57
N GLY A 50 17.90 0.88 0.38
CA GLY A 50 19.05 1.24 1.19
C GLY A 50 18.67 1.86 2.53
N SER A 51 19.66 2.35 3.25
CA SER A 51 19.46 2.96 4.58
C SER A 51 18.62 4.25 4.56
N THR A 52 18.43 4.85 3.40
CA THR A 52 17.62 6.05 3.17
C THR A 52 16.18 5.72 2.75
N GLY A 53 15.92 4.48 2.37
CA GLY A 53 14.59 4.03 1.95
C GLY A 53 13.56 4.05 3.07
N LEU A 54 12.30 4.15 2.70
CA LEU A 54 11.19 4.34 3.63
C LEU A 54 11.12 3.23 4.69
N ALA A 55 11.23 1.96 4.28
CA ALA A 55 11.20 0.83 5.22
C ALA A 55 12.35 0.88 6.23
N ALA A 56 13.57 1.23 5.78
CA ALA A 56 14.73 1.38 6.66
C ALA A 56 14.58 2.56 7.63
N GLN A 57 13.99 3.67 7.18
CA GLN A 57 13.68 4.82 8.03
C GLN A 57 12.62 4.47 9.08
N ILE A 58 11.57 3.73 8.71
CA ILE A 58 10.58 3.22 9.66
C ILE A 58 11.28 2.36 10.72
N ALA A 59 12.07 1.36 10.31
CA ALA A 59 12.79 0.50 11.23
C ALA A 59 13.65 1.28 12.23
N SER A 60 14.44 2.24 11.72
CA SER A 60 15.32 3.06 12.54
C SER A 60 14.57 3.97 13.52
N LYS A 61 13.45 4.56 13.10
CA LYS A 61 12.66 5.51 13.89
C LYS A 61 11.82 4.83 14.96
N THR A 62 11.34 3.62 14.69
CA THR A 62 10.47 2.86 15.60
C THR A 62 11.24 1.79 16.40
N ASN A 63 12.50 1.56 16.09
CA ASN A 63 13.31 0.48 16.67
C ASN A 63 12.63 -0.87 16.49
N SER A 64 12.16 -1.17 15.27
CA SER A 64 11.42 -2.36 14.93
C SER A 64 12.11 -3.18 13.83
N THR A 65 11.74 -4.46 13.74
CA THR A 65 12.05 -5.29 12.58
C THR A 65 11.07 -4.95 11.47
N VAL A 66 11.56 -4.58 10.28
CA VAL A 66 10.71 -4.22 9.13
C VAL A 66 11.02 -5.11 7.94
N TYR A 67 9.97 -5.73 7.40
CA TYR A 67 10.01 -6.47 6.15
C TYR A 67 9.48 -5.59 5.03
N ASP A 68 10.34 -5.28 4.06
CA ASP A 68 9.99 -4.52 2.87
C ASP A 68 9.52 -5.46 1.76
N CYS A 69 8.22 -5.48 1.53
CA CYS A 69 7.56 -6.29 0.52
C CYS A 69 6.87 -5.43 -0.56
N GLY A 70 7.47 -4.28 -0.89
CA GLY A 70 7.03 -3.44 -2.00
C GLY A 70 7.45 -4.00 -3.36
N PHE A 71 6.55 -3.98 -4.35
CA PHE A 71 6.84 -4.35 -5.73
C PHE A 71 6.84 -3.13 -6.64
N PRO A 72 7.86 -2.95 -7.52
CA PRO A 72 7.89 -1.83 -8.44
C PRO A 72 6.61 -1.76 -9.28
N ASP A 73 6.07 -0.56 -9.48
CA ASP A 73 4.95 -0.27 -10.37
C ASP A 73 3.68 -1.13 -10.18
N SER A 74 3.58 -1.82 -9.03
CA SER A 74 2.38 -2.58 -8.69
C SER A 74 1.23 -1.66 -8.26
N SER A 75 0.00 -2.18 -8.27
CA SER A 75 -1.23 -1.45 -7.93
C SER A 75 -1.97 -2.11 -6.77
N ALA A 76 -2.86 -1.35 -6.12
CA ALA A 76 -3.75 -1.93 -5.12
C ALA A 76 -4.85 -2.78 -5.76
N ALA A 77 -5.36 -2.36 -6.93
CA ALA A 77 -6.33 -3.13 -7.70
C ALA A 77 -5.67 -4.15 -8.61
N CYS A 78 -6.40 -5.23 -8.90
CA CYS A 78 -6.05 -6.18 -9.95
C CYS A 78 -6.60 -5.71 -11.30
N LYS A 79 -5.91 -6.02 -12.38
CA LYS A 79 -6.45 -5.80 -13.72
C LYS A 79 -7.54 -6.79 -14.05
N TYR A 80 -7.42 -8.01 -13.53
CA TYR A 80 -8.39 -9.09 -13.75
C TYR A 80 -8.84 -9.68 -12.41
N PRO A 81 -10.15 -10.03 -12.27
CA PRO A 81 -10.67 -10.58 -11.00
C PRO A 81 -10.20 -12.02 -10.75
N ILE A 82 -9.69 -12.68 -11.80
CA ILE A 82 -9.15 -14.04 -11.76
C ILE A 82 -7.81 -14.02 -12.50
N TYR A 83 -6.86 -14.81 -12.02
CA TYR A 83 -5.54 -14.92 -12.66
C TYR A 83 -5.65 -15.08 -14.19
N ASN A 84 -4.93 -14.19 -14.89
CA ASN A 84 -4.79 -14.23 -16.33
C ASN A 84 -3.31 -14.45 -16.71
N PRO A 85 -2.94 -15.59 -17.34
CA PRO A 85 -1.56 -15.87 -17.73
C PRO A 85 -0.99 -14.91 -18.77
N GLU A 86 -1.83 -14.13 -19.45
CA GLU A 86 -1.41 -13.08 -20.38
C GLU A 86 -1.06 -11.76 -19.66
N TYR A 87 -1.40 -11.65 -18.36
CA TYR A 87 -1.08 -10.49 -17.53
C TYR A 87 -0.63 -10.96 -16.15
N THR A 88 0.61 -11.37 -16.07
CA THR A 88 1.21 -11.94 -14.86
C THR A 88 1.47 -10.90 -13.75
N LYS A 89 1.50 -9.62 -14.08
CA LYS A 89 1.73 -8.50 -13.15
C LYS A 89 0.71 -8.42 -12.03
N ASP A 90 -0.51 -8.96 -12.20
CA ASP A 90 -1.50 -9.03 -11.11
C ASP A 90 -0.99 -9.80 -9.88
N HIS A 91 -0.04 -10.73 -10.04
CA HIS A 91 0.56 -11.44 -8.91
C HIS A 91 1.32 -10.53 -7.93
N PHE A 92 1.71 -9.33 -8.36
CA PHE A 92 2.42 -8.36 -7.53
C PHE A 92 1.49 -7.30 -6.94
N ASN A 93 0.20 -7.35 -7.25
CA ASN A 93 -0.80 -6.42 -6.71
C ASN A 93 -1.19 -6.82 -5.28
N LEU A 94 -1.68 -5.84 -4.52
CA LEU A 94 -1.96 -5.98 -3.08
C LEU A 94 -2.76 -7.25 -2.75
N PHE A 95 -3.84 -7.52 -3.49
CA PHE A 95 -4.69 -8.68 -3.22
C PHE A 95 -3.93 -10.01 -3.34
N TYR A 96 -3.21 -10.23 -4.45
CA TYR A 96 -2.49 -11.49 -4.65
C TYR A 96 -1.29 -11.65 -3.72
N VAL A 97 -0.59 -10.57 -3.40
CA VAL A 97 0.51 -10.57 -2.41
C VAL A 97 -0.01 -11.05 -1.05
N VAL A 98 -1.15 -10.53 -0.59
CA VAL A 98 -1.73 -10.96 0.69
C VAL A 98 -2.25 -12.39 0.63
N GLU A 99 -2.81 -12.84 -0.51
CA GLU A 99 -3.21 -14.24 -0.69
C GLU A 99 -2.00 -15.20 -0.61
N CYS A 100 -0.81 -14.79 -1.05
CA CYS A 100 0.41 -15.59 -0.85
C CYS A 100 0.69 -15.82 0.64
N PHE A 101 0.60 -14.80 1.47
CA PHE A 101 0.78 -14.92 2.93
C PHE A 101 -0.34 -15.74 3.58
N ARG A 102 -1.61 -15.53 3.18
CA ARG A 102 -2.75 -16.26 3.75
C ARG A 102 -2.68 -17.75 3.49
N ASN A 103 -2.23 -18.13 2.30
CA ASN A 103 -2.12 -19.52 1.89
C ASN A 103 -0.75 -20.13 2.20
N ASN A 104 0.21 -19.30 2.66
CA ASN A 104 1.62 -19.68 2.80
C ASN A 104 2.16 -20.33 1.50
N GLU A 105 1.82 -19.75 0.35
CA GLU A 105 2.12 -20.29 -0.97
C GLU A 105 2.76 -19.22 -1.85
N PHE A 106 4.03 -19.42 -2.20
CA PHE A 106 4.85 -18.46 -2.93
C PHE A 106 5.38 -19.00 -4.26
N THR A 107 4.99 -20.21 -4.68
CA THR A 107 5.56 -20.85 -5.88
C THR A 107 5.24 -20.09 -7.15
N ALA A 108 3.99 -19.70 -7.34
CA ALA A 108 3.55 -18.99 -8.54
C ALA A 108 4.21 -17.61 -8.63
N ILE A 109 4.14 -16.81 -7.56
CA ILE A 109 4.73 -15.47 -7.53
C ILE A 109 6.26 -15.53 -7.70
N SER A 110 6.94 -16.56 -7.13
CA SER A 110 8.37 -16.77 -7.31
C SER A 110 8.75 -17.03 -8.76
N SER A 111 7.98 -17.90 -9.44
CA SER A 111 8.25 -18.20 -10.86
C SER A 111 8.13 -16.95 -11.72
N ILE A 112 7.06 -16.19 -11.51
CA ILE A 112 6.80 -14.97 -12.28
C ILE A 112 7.87 -13.90 -11.97
N ALA A 113 8.23 -13.71 -10.71
CA ALA A 113 9.23 -12.75 -10.29
C ALA A 113 10.63 -13.05 -10.86
N ASN A 114 10.97 -14.33 -11.01
CA ASN A 114 12.24 -14.74 -11.62
C ASN A 114 12.29 -14.49 -13.14
N ASP A 115 11.14 -14.39 -13.79
CA ASP A 115 11.04 -14.09 -15.22
C ASP A 115 11.05 -12.57 -15.51
N GLU A 116 10.91 -11.74 -14.45
CA GLU A 116 11.00 -10.28 -14.58
C GLU A 116 12.45 -9.82 -14.79
N ALA A 117 12.63 -8.82 -15.67
CA ALA A 117 13.95 -8.25 -15.94
C ALA A 117 14.51 -7.42 -14.75
N ASP A 118 13.62 -6.87 -13.93
CA ASP A 118 13.98 -6.11 -12.72
C ASP A 118 14.18 -7.08 -11.55
N PRO A 119 15.41 -7.19 -11.00
CA PRO A 119 15.71 -8.14 -9.93
C PRO A 119 14.94 -7.84 -8.63
N ARG A 120 14.43 -6.62 -8.45
CA ARG A 120 13.67 -6.23 -7.25
C ARG A 120 12.43 -7.11 -7.03
N TYR A 121 11.82 -7.64 -8.11
CA TYR A 121 10.69 -8.57 -7.98
C TYR A 121 11.09 -9.87 -7.28
N ALA A 122 12.15 -10.52 -7.73
CA ALA A 122 12.64 -11.76 -7.12
C ALA A 122 13.15 -11.52 -5.69
N GLU A 123 13.88 -10.43 -5.46
CA GLU A 123 14.37 -10.04 -4.14
C GLU A 123 13.22 -9.83 -3.14
N THR A 124 12.13 -9.18 -3.56
CA THR A 124 10.94 -8.99 -2.73
C THR A 124 10.32 -10.33 -2.33
N VAL A 125 10.17 -11.24 -3.27
CA VAL A 125 9.59 -12.56 -2.98
C VAL A 125 10.47 -13.35 -2.01
N GLU A 126 11.80 -13.24 -2.10
CA GLU A 126 12.68 -13.88 -1.12
C GLU A 126 12.49 -13.26 0.29
N VAL A 127 12.30 -11.95 0.41
CA VAL A 127 11.92 -11.32 1.68
C VAL A 127 10.59 -11.88 2.18
N MET A 128 9.55 -11.91 1.33
CA MET A 128 8.21 -12.43 1.69
C MET A 128 8.28 -13.82 2.33
N LYS A 129 9.10 -14.72 1.78
CA LYS A 129 9.26 -16.08 2.28
C LYS A 129 9.86 -16.17 3.69
N THR A 130 10.53 -15.12 4.15
CA THR A 130 11.14 -15.06 5.49
C THR A 130 10.22 -14.54 6.57
N VAL A 131 9.07 -13.96 6.18
CA VAL A 131 8.12 -13.35 7.11
C VAL A 131 7.35 -14.42 7.88
N ASP A 132 7.46 -14.40 9.20
CA ASP A 132 6.56 -15.15 10.09
C ASP A 132 5.37 -14.29 10.49
N MET A 133 4.23 -14.51 9.83
CA MET A 133 3.00 -13.72 10.06
C MET A 133 2.49 -13.82 11.51
N ASN A 134 2.89 -14.83 12.29
CA ASN A 134 2.53 -14.90 13.71
C ASN A 134 3.28 -13.85 14.54
N LYS A 135 4.39 -13.33 14.04
CA LYS A 135 5.20 -12.29 14.70
C LYS A 135 4.88 -10.89 14.23
N VAL A 136 4.18 -10.73 13.11
CA VAL A 136 3.84 -9.41 12.57
C VAL A 136 2.83 -8.71 13.48
N ASP A 137 3.18 -7.52 13.97
CA ASP A 137 2.33 -6.66 14.80
C ASP A 137 1.59 -5.64 13.97
N ILE A 138 2.25 -5.14 12.92
CA ILE A 138 1.76 -4.03 12.11
C ILE A 138 1.93 -4.36 10.64
N ILE A 139 0.89 -4.09 9.85
CA ILE A 139 0.99 -4.02 8.40
C ILE A 139 0.81 -2.56 7.98
N ILE A 140 1.76 -2.07 7.17
CA ILE A 140 1.65 -0.78 6.49
C ILE A 140 1.35 -1.05 5.02
N ILE A 141 0.29 -0.45 4.51
CA ILE A 141 -0.11 -0.51 3.09
C ILE A 141 0.08 0.87 2.49
N MET A 142 0.96 1.00 1.49
CA MET A 142 1.20 2.26 0.79
C MET A 142 1.39 2.00 -0.70
N TYR A 143 0.36 2.28 -1.47
CA TYR A 143 0.41 2.31 -2.93
C TYR A 143 0.42 3.76 -3.39
N ASP A 144 1.44 4.09 -4.19
CA ASP A 144 1.51 5.39 -4.85
C ASP A 144 0.50 5.45 -6.00
N SER A 145 0.57 6.47 -6.78
CA SER A 145 -0.36 6.86 -7.84
C SER A 145 -0.53 5.88 -9.01
N THR A 146 -0.03 4.64 -8.94
CA THR A 146 -0.11 3.68 -10.06
C THR A 146 -1.55 3.44 -10.51
N ASP A 147 -2.49 3.19 -9.60
CA ASP A 147 -3.91 2.99 -9.96
C ASP A 147 -4.50 4.22 -10.66
N TYR A 148 -4.20 5.42 -10.15
CA TYR A 148 -4.60 6.68 -10.77
C TYR A 148 -4.00 6.84 -12.18
N ASN A 149 -2.68 6.63 -12.35
CA ASN A 149 -1.99 6.76 -13.62
C ASN A 149 -2.47 5.76 -14.67
N MET A 150 -2.87 4.57 -14.24
CA MET A 150 -3.44 3.54 -15.11
C MET A 150 -4.90 3.77 -15.44
N GLY A 151 -5.57 4.76 -14.85
CA GLY A 151 -7.00 4.98 -14.97
C GLY A 151 -7.81 3.78 -14.45
N THR A 152 -7.33 3.11 -13.40
CA THR A 152 -8.07 2.05 -12.71
C THR A 152 -9.40 2.62 -12.18
N PRO A 153 -10.55 1.93 -12.29
CA PRO A 153 -11.77 2.38 -11.64
C PRO A 153 -11.55 2.68 -10.16
N SER A 154 -11.92 3.88 -9.70
CA SER A 154 -11.71 4.25 -8.30
C SER A 154 -12.56 3.41 -7.36
N ASP A 155 -13.79 3.09 -7.75
CA ASP A 155 -14.72 2.23 -7.02
C ASP A 155 -15.66 1.47 -7.96
N ASN A 156 -16.39 0.50 -7.41
CA ASN A 156 -17.52 -0.17 -8.04
C ASN A 156 -18.72 -0.13 -7.09
N PRO A 157 -19.69 0.80 -7.29
CA PRO A 157 -20.85 0.94 -6.40
C PRO A 157 -21.72 -0.30 -6.30
N ASP A 158 -21.76 -1.14 -7.35
CA ASP A 158 -22.56 -2.37 -7.38
C ASP A 158 -21.86 -3.54 -6.66
N ASN A 159 -20.53 -3.46 -6.50
CA ASN A 159 -19.72 -4.45 -5.80
C ASN A 159 -18.55 -3.79 -5.06
N PRO A 160 -18.73 -3.38 -3.80
CA PRO A 160 -17.69 -2.71 -3.02
C PRO A 160 -16.40 -3.54 -2.81
N ASN A 161 -16.45 -4.84 -3.05
CA ASN A 161 -15.33 -5.78 -2.91
C ASN A 161 -14.77 -6.22 -4.27
N ASP A 162 -15.06 -5.48 -5.34
CA ASP A 162 -14.50 -5.74 -6.66
C ASP A 162 -12.99 -5.44 -6.70
N VAL A 163 -12.18 -6.49 -6.71
CA VAL A 163 -10.71 -6.35 -6.69
C VAL A 163 -10.14 -5.69 -7.95
N THR A 164 -10.96 -5.44 -8.98
CA THR A 164 -10.54 -4.70 -10.18
C THR A 164 -10.77 -3.19 -10.05
N ALA A 165 -11.39 -2.75 -8.97
CA ALA A 165 -11.48 -1.35 -8.59
C ALA A 165 -10.53 -1.06 -7.42
N PHE A 166 -9.97 0.16 -7.37
CA PHE A 166 -8.98 0.57 -6.36
C PHE A 166 -9.49 0.35 -4.93
N THR A 167 -10.69 0.89 -4.61
CA THR A 167 -11.29 0.72 -3.28
C THR A 167 -11.64 -0.72 -2.97
N GLY A 168 -12.08 -1.49 -3.97
CA GLY A 168 -12.47 -2.88 -3.80
C GLY A 168 -11.26 -3.79 -3.56
N GLY A 169 -10.15 -3.57 -4.26
CA GLY A 169 -8.87 -4.25 -4.01
C GLY A 169 -8.36 -3.99 -2.59
N LEU A 170 -8.35 -2.73 -2.18
CA LEU A 170 -7.92 -2.33 -0.84
C LEU A 170 -8.85 -2.91 0.25
N ARG A 171 -10.18 -2.72 0.13
CA ARG A 171 -11.18 -3.21 1.09
C ARG A 171 -11.09 -4.72 1.29
N THR A 172 -11.17 -5.47 0.18
CA THR A 172 -11.12 -6.93 0.23
C THR A 172 -9.85 -7.42 0.90
N THR A 173 -8.73 -6.78 0.61
CA THR A 173 -7.45 -7.17 1.20
C THR A 173 -7.40 -6.86 2.70
N ILE A 174 -7.86 -5.67 3.14
CA ILE A 174 -7.93 -5.33 4.57
C ILE A 174 -8.83 -6.32 5.32
N GLU A 175 -10.01 -6.64 4.78
CA GLU A 175 -10.93 -7.61 5.37
C GLU A 175 -10.31 -9.00 5.46
N ASN A 176 -9.57 -9.43 4.44
CA ASN A 176 -8.84 -10.68 4.42
C ASN A 176 -7.74 -10.73 5.49
N ILE A 177 -6.97 -9.65 5.67
CA ILE A 177 -5.96 -9.55 6.73
C ILE A 177 -6.64 -9.64 8.10
N LYS A 178 -7.67 -8.84 8.35
CA LYS A 178 -8.40 -8.81 9.64
C LYS A 178 -9.04 -10.14 9.99
N SER A 179 -9.56 -10.85 9.01
CA SER A 179 -10.17 -12.17 9.24
C SER A 179 -9.14 -13.26 9.54
N THR A 180 -7.95 -13.15 8.98
CA THR A 180 -6.88 -14.17 9.11
C THR A 180 -6.00 -13.91 10.33
N TRP A 181 -5.63 -12.64 10.56
CA TRP A 181 -4.75 -12.19 11.64
C TRP A 181 -5.37 -11.00 12.38
N PRO A 182 -6.43 -11.20 13.17
CA PRO A 182 -7.20 -10.12 13.81
C PRO A 182 -6.37 -9.28 14.79
N TYR A 183 -5.23 -9.78 15.23
CA TYR A 183 -4.29 -9.10 16.12
C TYR A 183 -3.35 -8.12 15.40
N ILE A 184 -3.29 -8.12 14.06
CA ILE A 184 -2.40 -7.22 13.33
C ILE A 184 -3.07 -5.86 13.20
N ARG A 185 -2.34 -4.81 13.58
CA ARG A 185 -2.75 -3.43 13.36
C ARG A 185 -2.42 -3.00 11.92
N ILE A 186 -3.38 -2.41 11.23
CA ILE A 186 -3.20 -1.98 9.84
C ILE A 186 -3.15 -0.46 9.78
N PHE A 187 -2.16 0.06 9.05
CA PHE A 187 -2.05 1.45 8.63
C PHE A 187 -2.12 1.51 7.11
N VAL A 188 -3.06 2.26 6.59
CA VAL A 188 -3.10 2.66 5.19
C VAL A 188 -2.44 4.02 5.08
N MET A 189 -1.52 4.18 4.14
CA MET A 189 -0.80 5.43 3.90
C MET A 189 -1.10 5.91 2.48
N SER A 190 -1.59 7.11 2.35
CA SER A 190 -1.88 7.69 1.05
C SER A 190 -0.62 7.93 0.21
N PRO A 191 -0.76 8.07 -1.12
CA PRO A 191 0.32 8.59 -1.95
C PRO A 191 0.77 9.97 -1.46
N THR A 192 2.01 10.35 -1.81
CA THR A 192 2.51 11.70 -1.59
C THR A 192 1.98 12.66 -2.67
N TYR A 193 2.00 13.97 -2.37
CA TYR A 193 1.72 14.96 -3.40
C TYR A 193 2.72 14.81 -4.55
N ALA A 194 2.22 14.73 -5.78
CA ALA A 194 3.07 14.55 -6.94
C ALA A 194 2.58 15.31 -8.18
N ARG A 195 3.54 15.60 -9.04
CA ARG A 195 3.31 16.07 -10.40
C ARG A 195 3.86 15.02 -11.35
N TYR A 196 3.11 14.75 -12.39
CA TYR A 196 3.43 13.73 -13.38
C TYR A 196 3.74 14.37 -14.72
N MET A 197 4.72 13.83 -15.43
CA MET A 197 5.03 14.23 -16.79
C MET A 197 4.35 13.22 -17.73
N ASP A 198 3.56 13.72 -18.67
CA ASP A 198 2.96 12.88 -19.69
C ASP A 198 3.97 12.50 -20.80
N GLU A 199 3.51 11.69 -21.74
CA GLU A 199 4.33 11.25 -22.89
C GLU A 199 4.78 12.38 -23.80
N ASN A 200 4.14 13.56 -23.75
CA ASN A 200 4.51 14.76 -24.50
C ASN A 200 5.50 15.65 -23.74
N GLY A 201 5.79 15.34 -22.47
CA GLY A 201 6.64 16.12 -21.58
C GLY A 201 5.91 17.25 -20.87
N ASP A 202 4.56 17.27 -20.92
CA ASP A 202 3.74 18.24 -20.18
C ASP A 202 3.58 17.82 -18.73
N LEU A 203 3.74 18.79 -17.82
CA LEU A 203 3.67 18.53 -16.38
C LEU A 203 2.22 18.65 -15.88
N HIS A 204 1.68 17.56 -15.38
CA HIS A 204 0.34 17.47 -14.82
C HIS A 204 0.38 17.45 -13.29
N ASN A 205 -0.58 18.16 -12.69
CA ASN A 205 -0.79 18.12 -11.24
C ASN A 205 -1.87 17.08 -10.90
N GLY A 206 -1.55 16.12 -10.05
CA GLY A 206 -2.47 15.07 -9.63
C GLY A 206 -3.77 15.57 -8.99
N THR A 207 -3.77 16.80 -8.43
CA THR A 207 -4.98 17.42 -7.85
C THR A 207 -5.99 17.86 -8.92
N THR A 208 -5.53 18.20 -10.12
CA THR A 208 -6.36 18.82 -11.17
C THR A 208 -6.51 18.00 -12.43
N THR A 209 -5.67 16.98 -12.62
CA THR A 209 -5.67 16.14 -13.82
C THR A 209 -6.44 14.85 -13.56
N ASP A 210 -7.43 14.56 -14.41
CA ASP A 210 -8.19 13.32 -14.42
C ASP A 210 -7.54 12.36 -15.42
N MET A 211 -7.11 11.18 -14.97
CA MET A 211 -6.51 10.13 -15.79
C MET A 211 -7.53 9.08 -16.26
N GLY A 212 -8.83 9.39 -16.16
CA GLY A 212 -9.93 8.56 -16.69
C GLY A 212 -10.97 8.14 -15.65
N ASN A 213 -10.61 8.15 -14.36
CA ASN A 213 -11.51 7.79 -13.25
C ASN A 213 -11.36 8.72 -12.04
N GLY A 214 -11.07 9.99 -12.30
CA GLY A 214 -10.91 11.04 -11.29
C GLY A 214 -9.48 11.51 -11.14
N THR A 215 -9.29 12.51 -10.29
CA THR A 215 -7.98 13.07 -9.93
C THR A 215 -7.32 12.21 -8.86
N LEU A 216 -6.00 12.38 -8.64
CA LEU A 216 -5.31 11.68 -7.55
C LEU A 216 -5.93 11.99 -6.18
N ASN A 217 -6.37 13.23 -5.97
CA ASN A 217 -7.08 13.63 -4.76
C ASN A 217 -8.41 12.87 -4.58
N HIS A 218 -9.09 12.50 -5.66
CA HIS A 218 -10.28 11.65 -5.59
C HIS A 218 -9.93 10.25 -5.07
N TYR A 219 -8.83 9.64 -5.55
CA TYR A 219 -8.36 8.34 -5.05
C TYR A 219 -7.98 8.41 -3.57
N LEU A 220 -7.29 9.47 -3.15
CA LEU A 220 -6.96 9.71 -1.74
C LEU A 220 -8.20 9.72 -0.83
N VAL A 221 -9.24 10.46 -1.21
CA VAL A 221 -10.49 10.51 -0.42
C VAL A 221 -11.13 9.13 -0.35
N LYS A 222 -11.20 8.43 -1.47
CA LYS A 222 -11.73 7.06 -1.53
C LYS A 222 -10.92 6.08 -0.67
N GLU A 223 -9.61 6.23 -0.61
CA GLU A 223 -8.71 5.42 0.22
C GLU A 223 -8.97 5.65 1.70
N SER A 224 -9.11 6.91 2.12
CA SER A 224 -9.45 7.27 3.50
C SER A 224 -10.83 6.74 3.91
N ASP A 225 -11.82 6.81 3.00
CA ASP A 225 -13.16 6.25 3.23
C ASP A 225 -13.09 4.73 3.48
N VAL A 226 -12.31 4.00 2.67
CA VAL A 226 -12.12 2.56 2.87
C VAL A 226 -11.44 2.26 4.20
N ALA A 227 -10.40 3.01 4.57
CA ALA A 227 -9.72 2.83 5.85
C ALA A 227 -10.69 3.05 7.02
N MET A 228 -11.52 4.10 6.95
CA MET A 228 -12.54 4.41 7.95
C MET A 228 -13.59 3.30 8.04
N ASP A 229 -14.17 2.88 6.92
CA ASP A 229 -15.18 1.83 6.86
C ASP A 229 -14.66 0.50 7.41
N CYS A 230 -13.41 0.16 7.11
CA CYS A 230 -12.75 -1.04 7.60
C CYS A 230 -12.26 -0.91 9.06
N GLY A 231 -12.31 0.28 9.65
CA GLY A 231 -11.84 0.52 11.01
C GLY A 231 -10.33 0.31 11.17
N VAL A 232 -9.55 0.79 10.21
CA VAL A 232 -8.08 0.78 10.23
C VAL A 232 -7.52 2.19 10.20
N SER A 233 -6.27 2.35 10.66
CA SER A 233 -5.63 3.67 10.70
C SER A 233 -5.28 4.16 9.30
N PHE A 234 -5.37 5.48 9.10
CA PHE A 234 -5.01 6.15 7.85
C PHE A 234 -4.00 7.26 8.13
N ILE A 235 -2.97 7.37 7.29
CA ILE A 235 -1.96 8.44 7.35
C ILE A 235 -1.99 9.17 6.01
N ASP A 236 -2.28 10.45 6.08
CA ASP A 236 -2.36 11.33 4.92
C ASP A 236 -0.99 11.93 4.58
N ASN A 237 -0.27 11.25 3.70
CA ASN A 237 0.99 11.78 3.19
C ASN A 237 0.78 12.84 2.11
N TYR A 238 -0.39 12.88 1.47
CA TYR A 238 -0.65 13.79 0.35
C TYR A 238 -0.68 15.24 0.82
N PHE A 239 -1.58 15.57 1.74
CA PHE A 239 -1.65 16.92 2.31
C PHE A 239 -0.50 17.19 3.27
N GLY A 240 0.07 16.18 3.90
CA GLY A 240 1.24 16.32 4.77
C GLY A 240 2.56 16.65 4.05
N THR A 241 2.59 16.58 2.69
CA THR A 241 3.79 16.86 1.87
C THR A 241 3.64 18.06 0.92
N ILE A 242 2.54 18.79 0.98
CA ILE A 242 2.32 20.03 0.20
C ILE A 242 3.10 21.20 0.78
#